data_90c3e1473ce7446c3945654d6fe8137f
#
_entry.id   90c3e1473ce7446c3945654d6fe8137f
#
_cell.length_a   1.000
_cell.length_b   1.000
_cell.length_c   1.000
_cell.angle_alpha   90.00
_cell.angle_beta   90.00
_cell.angle_gamma   90.00
#
_symmetry.space_group_name_H-M   'P 1'
#
loop_
_entity.id
_entity.type
_entity.pdbx_description
1 polymer ?
#
loop_
_entity_poly.entity_id
_entity_poly.type
_entity_poly.pdbx_seq_one_letter_code
_entity_poly.pdbx_strand_id
1 'polypeptide(L)'
;MVGTERIPANTPYLLCFSHPNWVDPFLLVAFFPDDPRMFIFGPKEEDMASGWRNRVIGWSGISVPFKPSKSDLLDTTRRAMAVLNRGHVLAIAGEGRLSDREGAIVPLQDGAAFLALRARVPVVPLAIIGTRWLHFGKRVTLRAGDPIATEGLRPDRAGVAELTERIQTAMGTLLTGVEEDPPPGPFGRWVTDLFNERPWLNDPPTSG
;
A
#
# COMPACT_ATOMS: atom_id res chain seq x y z
N MET A 1 2.27 -11.80 -11.29
CA MET A 1 2.67 -11.66 -9.88
C MET A 1 3.89 -12.53 -9.65
N VAL A 2 4.82 -12.12 -8.79
CA VAL A 2 6.07 -12.84 -8.46
C VAL A 2 6.13 -13.01 -6.95
N GLY A 3 6.56 -14.18 -6.45
CA GLY A 3 6.64 -14.46 -5.01
C GLY A 3 5.30 -14.82 -4.37
N THR A 4 4.32 -15.30 -5.13
CA THR A 4 3.01 -15.75 -4.61
C THR A 4 3.12 -16.86 -3.58
N GLU A 5 4.13 -17.70 -3.71
CA GLU A 5 4.45 -18.80 -2.78
C GLU A 5 4.87 -18.33 -1.39
N ARG A 6 5.21 -17.04 -1.25
CA ARG A 6 5.61 -16.42 0.02
C ARG A 6 4.44 -15.85 0.81
N ILE A 7 3.29 -15.72 0.16
CA ILE A 7 2.10 -15.15 0.80
C ILE A 7 1.49 -16.21 1.74
N PRO A 8 1.31 -15.88 3.03
CA PRO A 8 0.70 -16.81 3.96
C PRO A 8 -0.71 -17.21 3.52
N ALA A 9 -0.98 -18.51 3.45
CA ALA A 9 -2.31 -19.03 3.16
C ALA A 9 -3.08 -19.26 4.48
N ASN A 10 -4.37 -18.93 4.48
CA ASN A 10 -5.31 -19.22 5.58
C ASN A 10 -4.94 -18.59 6.94
N THR A 11 -4.08 -17.59 6.96
CA THR A 11 -3.68 -16.87 8.18
C THR A 11 -3.71 -15.36 7.94
N PRO A 12 -4.10 -14.55 8.94
CA PRO A 12 -4.09 -13.12 8.80
C PRO A 12 -2.64 -12.59 8.69
N TYR A 13 -2.46 -11.55 7.89
CA TYR A 13 -1.20 -10.82 7.79
C TYR A 13 -1.48 -9.35 7.45
N LEU A 14 -0.50 -8.51 7.70
CA LEU A 14 -0.51 -7.14 7.22
C LEU A 14 0.28 -7.09 5.91
N LEU A 15 -0.33 -6.62 4.83
CA LEU A 15 0.32 -6.37 3.56
C LEU A 15 0.81 -4.91 3.53
N CYS A 16 2.13 -4.71 3.51
CA CYS A 16 2.72 -3.38 3.35
C CYS A 16 3.15 -3.21 1.89
N PHE A 17 2.53 -2.29 1.16
CA PHE A 17 2.78 -2.13 -0.28
C PHE A 17 3.26 -0.73 -0.65
N SER A 18 4.08 -0.64 -1.73
CA SER A 18 4.41 0.62 -2.40
C SER A 18 3.20 1.12 -3.20
N HIS A 19 3.00 2.43 -3.24
CA HIS A 19 1.77 3.01 -3.81
C HIS A 19 2.06 4.06 -4.89
N PRO A 20 2.52 3.64 -6.09
CA PRO A 20 2.80 4.57 -7.20
C PRO A 20 1.55 5.17 -7.84
N ASN A 21 0.39 4.51 -7.75
CA ASN A 21 -0.82 4.96 -8.43
C ASN A 21 -2.09 4.58 -7.66
N TRP A 22 -3.12 5.38 -7.81
CA TRP A 22 -4.43 5.16 -7.21
C TRP A 22 -5.15 3.89 -7.72
N VAL A 23 -4.72 3.32 -8.84
CA VAL A 23 -5.21 2.01 -9.33
C VAL A 23 -4.74 0.82 -8.48
N ASP A 24 -3.67 0.97 -7.70
CA ASP A 24 -3.03 -0.13 -6.98
C ASP A 24 -3.97 -0.93 -6.07
N PRO A 25 -4.88 -0.30 -5.28
CA PRO A 25 -5.87 -1.03 -4.49
C PRO A 25 -6.73 -2.00 -5.29
N PHE A 26 -7.11 -1.61 -6.52
CA PHE A 26 -7.91 -2.48 -7.39
C PHE A 26 -7.10 -3.66 -7.91
N LEU A 27 -5.81 -3.45 -8.19
CA LEU A 27 -4.90 -4.53 -8.57
C LEU A 27 -4.70 -5.52 -7.42
N LEU A 28 -4.57 -5.03 -6.19
CA LEU A 28 -4.46 -5.91 -5.02
C LEU A 28 -5.68 -6.81 -4.92
N VAL A 29 -6.88 -6.26 -5.00
CA VAL A 29 -8.12 -7.05 -4.92
C VAL A 29 -8.26 -8.01 -6.10
N ALA A 30 -7.81 -7.62 -7.30
CA ALA A 30 -7.93 -8.47 -8.50
C ALA A 30 -6.94 -9.65 -8.53
N PHE A 31 -5.78 -9.52 -7.89
CA PHE A 31 -4.69 -10.50 -7.99
C PHE A 31 -4.41 -11.28 -6.71
N PHE A 32 -4.95 -10.86 -5.58
CA PHE A 32 -4.79 -11.60 -4.31
C PHE A 32 -5.95 -12.57 -4.08
N PRO A 33 -5.74 -13.65 -3.31
CA PRO A 33 -6.78 -14.60 -2.97
C PRO A 33 -7.96 -13.93 -2.24
N ASP A 34 -9.16 -14.46 -2.44
CA ASP A 34 -10.37 -14.02 -1.73
C ASP A 34 -10.40 -14.48 -0.27
N ASP A 35 -9.59 -15.49 0.07
CA ASP A 35 -9.47 -16.04 1.42
C ASP A 35 -7.98 -16.19 1.79
N PRO A 36 -7.54 -15.50 2.85
CA PRO A 36 -8.27 -14.56 3.72
C PRO A 36 -8.61 -13.25 2.99
N ARG A 37 -9.84 -12.75 3.22
CA ARG A 37 -10.33 -11.54 2.56
C ARG A 37 -9.45 -10.33 2.87
N MET A 38 -9.11 -9.57 1.83
CA MET A 38 -8.29 -8.36 1.95
C MET A 38 -9.15 -7.12 2.18
N PHE A 39 -8.70 -6.28 3.11
CA PHE A 39 -9.20 -4.93 3.32
C PHE A 39 -8.07 -3.93 3.15
N ILE A 40 -8.37 -2.77 2.56
CA ILE A 40 -7.40 -1.73 2.27
C ILE A 40 -7.54 -0.59 3.25
N PHE A 41 -6.44 -0.23 3.91
CA PHE A 41 -6.40 0.89 4.83
C PHE A 41 -6.34 2.22 4.08
N GLY A 42 -7.37 3.02 4.20
CA GLY A 42 -7.57 4.27 3.47
C GLY A 42 -8.74 4.17 2.48
N PRO A 43 -9.10 5.24 1.80
CA PRO A 43 -8.62 6.61 1.93
C PRO A 43 -9.01 7.28 3.26
N LYS A 44 -8.70 8.59 3.41
CA LYS A 44 -9.22 9.37 4.53
C LYS A 44 -10.75 9.41 4.48
N GLU A 45 -11.40 9.37 5.64
CA GLU A 45 -12.87 9.34 5.69
C GLU A 45 -13.50 10.58 5.05
N GLU A 46 -12.86 11.74 5.16
CA GLU A 46 -13.26 12.99 4.52
C GLU A 46 -13.27 12.88 2.99
N ASP A 47 -12.34 12.13 2.43
CA ASP A 47 -12.20 11.97 0.98
C ASP A 47 -13.19 10.94 0.41
N MET A 48 -13.80 10.07 1.26
CA MET A 48 -14.70 9.00 0.81
C MET A 48 -15.92 9.51 0.04
N ALA A 49 -16.39 10.73 0.33
CA ALA A 49 -17.51 11.36 -0.35
C ALA A 49 -17.10 12.13 -1.62
N SER A 50 -15.80 12.41 -1.77
CA SER A 50 -15.30 13.23 -2.87
C SER A 50 -14.69 12.39 -4.00
N GLY A 51 -15.12 12.70 -5.23
CA GLY A 51 -14.66 12.01 -6.43
C GLY A 51 -15.25 10.61 -6.64
N TRP A 52 -15.25 10.16 -7.90
CA TRP A 52 -15.82 8.87 -8.28
C TRP A 52 -15.00 7.68 -7.76
N ARG A 53 -13.68 7.83 -7.69
CA ARG A 53 -12.74 6.79 -7.24
C ARG A 53 -13.02 6.37 -5.79
N ASN A 54 -13.11 7.34 -4.91
CA ASN A 54 -13.39 7.11 -3.50
C ASN A 54 -14.78 6.50 -3.28
N ARG A 55 -15.78 6.90 -4.08
CA ARG A 55 -17.11 6.30 -4.06
C ARG A 55 -17.08 4.82 -4.46
N VAL A 56 -16.29 4.46 -5.49
CA VAL A 56 -16.14 3.05 -5.91
C VAL A 56 -15.51 2.23 -4.80
N ILE A 57 -14.44 2.71 -4.17
CA ILE A 57 -13.82 2.02 -3.02
C ILE A 57 -14.79 1.92 -1.84
N GLY A 58 -15.52 2.99 -1.51
CA GLY A 58 -16.52 2.97 -0.45
C GLY A 58 -17.64 1.95 -0.72
N TRP A 59 -18.12 1.93 -1.96
CA TRP A 59 -19.16 0.99 -2.38
C TRP A 59 -18.69 -0.48 -2.34
N SER A 60 -17.42 -0.75 -2.65
CA SER A 60 -16.86 -2.11 -2.64
C SER A 60 -16.82 -2.77 -1.25
N GLY A 61 -16.89 -1.98 -0.18
CA GLY A 61 -16.83 -2.46 1.20
C GLY A 61 -15.48 -3.08 1.61
N ILE A 62 -14.42 -2.84 0.81
CA ILE A 62 -13.07 -3.34 1.10
C ILE A 62 -12.20 -2.31 1.83
N SER A 63 -12.65 -1.07 1.97
CA SER A 63 -11.86 -0.02 2.60
C SER A 63 -12.05 0.04 4.12
N VAL A 64 -10.96 0.31 4.81
CA VAL A 64 -10.94 0.71 6.22
C VAL A 64 -10.59 2.19 6.25
N PRO A 65 -11.56 3.11 6.20
CA PRO A 65 -11.30 4.53 6.16
C PRO A 65 -10.64 4.99 7.47
N PHE A 66 -9.77 5.99 7.38
CA PHE A 66 -9.10 6.54 8.54
C PHE A 66 -9.35 8.04 8.68
N LYS A 67 -9.31 8.52 9.91
CA LYS A 67 -9.35 9.95 10.24
C LYS A 67 -7.98 10.38 10.75
N PRO A 68 -7.38 11.43 10.17
CA PRO A 68 -6.03 11.86 10.56
C PRO A 68 -6.02 12.62 11.90
N SER A 69 -7.19 12.89 12.50
CA SER A 69 -7.25 13.61 13.76
C SER A 69 -6.80 12.74 14.96
N LYS A 70 -6.16 13.38 15.93
CA LYS A 70 -5.70 12.66 17.14
C LYS A 70 -6.84 12.01 17.93
N SER A 71 -8.05 12.60 17.94
CA SER A 71 -9.23 12.06 18.60
C SER A 71 -9.72 10.75 17.97
N ASP A 72 -9.53 10.59 16.66
CA ASP A 72 -10.09 9.48 15.92
C ASP A 72 -9.07 8.36 15.66
N LEU A 73 -7.81 8.55 16.08
CA LEU A 73 -6.76 7.55 15.93
C LEU A 73 -7.10 6.24 16.65
N LEU A 74 -7.76 6.30 17.79
CA LEU A 74 -8.21 5.11 18.53
C LEU A 74 -9.28 4.33 17.75
N ASP A 75 -10.24 5.01 17.14
CA ASP A 75 -11.30 4.37 16.35
C ASP A 75 -10.71 3.75 15.07
N THR A 76 -9.85 4.47 14.38
CA THR A 76 -9.11 3.97 13.22
C THR A 76 -8.31 2.71 13.57
N THR A 77 -7.57 2.74 14.68
CA THR A 77 -6.82 1.57 15.17
C THR A 77 -7.76 0.39 15.49
N ARG A 78 -8.89 0.63 16.14
CA ARG A 78 -9.89 -0.42 16.45
C ARG A 78 -10.44 -1.07 15.17
N ARG A 79 -10.76 -0.29 14.13
CA ARG A 79 -11.24 -0.80 12.86
C ARG A 79 -10.17 -1.67 12.17
N ALA A 80 -8.93 -1.20 12.10
CA ALA A 80 -7.81 -1.94 11.53
C ALA A 80 -7.55 -3.25 12.29
N MET A 81 -7.53 -3.19 13.63
CA MET A 81 -7.37 -4.37 14.48
C MET A 81 -8.53 -5.35 14.33
N ALA A 82 -9.76 -4.88 14.14
CA ALA A 82 -10.91 -5.75 13.92
C ALA A 82 -10.79 -6.59 12.63
N VAL A 83 -10.16 -6.05 11.58
CA VAL A 83 -9.87 -6.79 10.34
C VAL A 83 -8.91 -7.94 10.64
N LEU A 84 -7.76 -7.65 11.23
CA LEU A 84 -6.72 -8.64 11.52
C LEU A 84 -7.19 -9.70 12.52
N ASN A 85 -7.91 -9.29 13.58
CA ASN A 85 -8.41 -10.20 14.61
C ASN A 85 -9.53 -11.15 14.10
N ARG A 86 -10.18 -10.79 12.98
CA ARG A 86 -11.15 -11.67 12.32
C ARG A 86 -10.51 -12.63 11.31
N GLY A 87 -9.19 -12.69 11.24
CA GLY A 87 -8.47 -13.56 10.33
C GLY A 87 -8.32 -13.03 8.91
N HIS A 88 -8.54 -11.73 8.70
CA HIS A 88 -8.45 -11.09 7.39
C HIS A 88 -7.09 -10.43 7.15
N VAL A 89 -6.85 -10.02 5.91
CA VAL A 89 -5.66 -9.26 5.50
C VAL A 89 -5.95 -7.77 5.57
N LEU A 90 -5.01 -7.01 6.13
CA LEU A 90 -5.03 -5.56 6.08
C LEU A 90 -3.91 -5.06 5.19
N ALA A 91 -4.24 -4.46 4.04
CA ALA A 91 -3.28 -3.85 3.14
C ALA A 91 -3.10 -2.37 3.45
N ILE A 92 -1.86 -1.94 3.62
CA ILE A 92 -1.49 -0.55 3.96
C ILE A 92 -0.43 -0.07 2.99
N ALA A 93 -0.63 1.11 2.41
CA ALA A 93 0.42 1.85 1.73
C ALA A 93 1.46 2.31 2.76
N GLY A 94 2.65 1.70 2.75
CA GLY A 94 3.67 1.92 3.78
C GLY A 94 4.15 3.36 3.86
N GLU A 95 4.15 4.07 2.75
CA GLU A 95 4.57 5.46 2.63
C GLU A 95 3.52 6.47 3.16
N GLY A 96 2.26 6.02 3.34
CA GLY A 96 1.14 6.88 3.75
C GLY A 96 0.68 7.88 2.70
N ARG A 97 1.24 7.82 1.50
CA ARG A 97 0.95 8.67 0.33
C ARG A 97 1.27 7.93 -0.97
N LEU A 98 0.96 8.54 -2.11
CA LEU A 98 1.45 8.04 -3.40
C LEU A 98 2.97 8.20 -3.49
N SER A 99 3.65 7.19 -4.04
CA SER A 99 5.09 7.21 -4.28
C SER A 99 5.44 8.23 -5.38
N ASP A 100 6.42 9.09 -5.13
CA ASP A 100 6.85 10.10 -6.10
C ASP A 100 7.66 9.50 -7.25
N ARG A 101 8.28 8.34 -7.03
CA ARG A 101 9.12 7.63 -8.02
C ARG A 101 8.82 6.15 -8.03
N GLU A 102 8.90 5.55 -9.22
CA GLU A 102 8.92 4.10 -9.36
C GLU A 102 10.35 3.59 -9.06
N GLY A 103 10.46 2.42 -8.46
CA GLY A 103 11.78 1.85 -8.13
C GLY A 103 12.46 2.40 -6.88
N ALA A 104 11.88 3.40 -6.24
CA ALA A 104 12.37 3.93 -4.97
C ALA A 104 11.26 3.90 -3.92
N ILE A 105 11.64 3.69 -2.66
CA ILE A 105 10.73 3.80 -1.53
C ILE A 105 11.13 4.98 -0.66
N VAL A 106 10.16 5.82 -0.33
CA VAL A 106 10.36 6.89 0.66
C VAL A 106 10.25 6.32 2.08
N PRO A 107 10.69 7.05 3.11
CA PRO A 107 10.59 6.58 4.49
C PRO A 107 9.16 6.15 4.83
N LEU A 108 9.03 4.94 5.36
CA LEU A 108 7.74 4.37 5.75
C LEU A 108 7.20 5.03 7.02
N GLN A 109 5.88 5.04 7.12
CA GLN A 109 5.20 5.44 8.34
C GLN A 109 5.12 4.27 9.32
N ASP A 110 5.18 4.56 10.60
CA ASP A 110 5.16 3.56 11.69
C ASP A 110 3.83 2.80 11.82
N GLY A 111 2.78 3.24 11.14
CA GLY A 111 1.43 2.69 11.27
C GLY A 111 1.33 1.21 10.94
N ALA A 112 2.01 0.75 9.89
CA ALA A 112 2.02 -0.66 9.48
C ALA A 112 2.68 -1.53 10.55
N ALA A 113 3.88 -1.15 11.01
CA ALA A 113 4.60 -1.87 12.06
C ALA A 113 3.82 -1.91 13.37
N PHE A 114 3.26 -0.77 13.79
CA PHE A 114 2.45 -0.68 15.00
C PHE A 114 1.25 -1.62 14.99
N LEU A 115 0.47 -1.64 13.90
CA LEU A 115 -0.70 -2.51 13.79
C LEU A 115 -0.33 -3.98 13.73
N ALA A 116 0.74 -4.34 12.99
CA ALA A 116 1.22 -5.73 12.90
C ALA A 116 1.66 -6.25 14.28
N LEU A 117 2.45 -5.48 15.03
CA LEU A 117 2.89 -5.83 16.37
C LEU A 117 1.72 -5.98 17.35
N ARG A 118 0.75 -5.06 17.28
CA ARG A 118 -0.46 -5.13 18.13
C ARG A 118 -1.32 -6.35 17.84
N ALA A 119 -1.44 -6.72 16.55
CA ALA A 119 -2.21 -7.87 16.11
C ALA A 119 -1.41 -9.20 16.20
N ARG A 120 -0.10 -9.12 16.39
CA ARG A 120 0.81 -10.28 16.37
C ARG A 120 0.72 -11.07 15.06
N VAL A 121 0.64 -10.37 13.94
CA VAL A 121 0.60 -10.94 12.61
C VAL A 121 1.87 -10.60 11.84
N PRO A 122 2.34 -11.46 10.91
CA PRO A 122 3.48 -11.12 10.07
C PRO A 122 3.16 -9.98 9.12
N VAL A 123 4.21 -9.29 8.65
CA VAL A 123 4.11 -8.29 7.59
C VAL A 123 4.63 -8.87 6.29
N VAL A 124 3.82 -8.84 5.25
CA VAL A 124 4.24 -9.19 3.88
C VAL A 124 4.57 -7.91 3.13
N PRO A 125 5.84 -7.68 2.77
CA PRO A 125 6.20 -6.53 1.94
C PRO A 125 5.85 -6.82 0.48
N LEU A 126 5.30 -5.82 -0.22
CA LEU A 126 4.88 -5.93 -1.61
C LEU A 126 5.31 -4.71 -2.42
N ALA A 127 6.09 -4.90 -3.47
CA ALA A 127 6.36 -3.85 -4.45
C ALA A 127 5.36 -3.93 -5.61
N ILE A 128 4.73 -2.79 -5.93
CA ILE A 128 3.91 -2.60 -7.12
C ILE A 128 4.74 -1.80 -8.11
N ILE A 129 4.91 -2.33 -9.32
CA ILE A 129 5.81 -1.82 -10.34
C ILE A 129 5.05 -1.68 -11.66
N GLY A 130 5.24 -0.57 -12.35
CA GLY A 130 4.64 -0.31 -13.67
C GLY A 130 3.31 0.42 -13.60
N THR A 131 2.88 0.91 -12.43
CA THR A 131 1.61 1.64 -12.28
C THR A 131 1.77 3.16 -12.24
N ARG A 132 2.98 3.70 -12.02
CA ARG A 132 3.20 5.15 -12.00
C ARG A 132 2.68 5.82 -13.28
N TRP A 133 3.01 5.24 -14.43
CA TRP A 133 2.50 5.67 -15.73
C TRP A 133 1.65 4.58 -16.36
N LEU A 134 0.37 4.87 -16.59
CA LEU A 134 -0.56 3.94 -17.20
C LEU A 134 -0.68 4.19 -18.70
N HIS A 135 -0.53 3.14 -19.48
CA HIS A 135 -0.80 3.15 -20.92
C HIS A 135 -1.12 1.74 -21.41
N PHE A 136 -1.72 1.65 -22.59
CA PHE A 136 -2.06 0.35 -23.17
C PHE A 136 -0.81 -0.51 -23.41
N GLY A 137 -0.90 -1.79 -23.03
CA GLY A 137 0.22 -2.72 -23.15
C GLY A 137 1.29 -2.62 -22.05
N LYS A 138 1.11 -1.73 -21.06
CA LYS A 138 2.03 -1.64 -19.93
C LYS A 138 2.01 -2.92 -19.10
N ARG A 139 3.21 -3.43 -18.80
CA ARG A 139 3.36 -4.55 -17.87
C ARG A 139 3.34 -4.04 -16.44
N VAL A 140 2.39 -4.53 -15.67
CA VAL A 140 2.35 -4.30 -14.22
C VAL A 140 2.87 -5.54 -13.52
N THR A 141 3.72 -5.35 -12.53
CA THR A 141 4.30 -6.44 -11.73
C THR A 141 4.03 -6.20 -10.25
N LEU A 142 3.45 -7.20 -9.60
CA LEU A 142 3.33 -7.29 -8.14
C LEU A 142 4.41 -8.25 -7.65
N ARG A 143 5.33 -7.78 -6.80
CA ARG A 143 6.46 -8.55 -6.31
C ARG A 143 6.38 -8.68 -4.79
N ALA A 144 6.03 -9.87 -4.29
CA ALA A 144 5.93 -10.16 -2.85
C ALA A 144 7.29 -10.60 -2.30
N GLY A 145 7.63 -10.09 -1.12
CA GLY A 145 8.79 -10.52 -0.35
C GLY A 145 8.43 -11.59 0.69
N ASP A 146 9.44 -12.06 1.40
CA ASP A 146 9.25 -13.01 2.50
C ASP A 146 8.51 -12.34 3.67
N PRO A 147 7.59 -13.04 4.35
CA PRO A 147 6.91 -12.52 5.51
C PRO A 147 7.89 -12.15 6.63
N ILE A 148 7.75 -10.97 7.18
CA ILE A 148 8.56 -10.47 8.28
C ILE A 148 7.82 -10.81 9.58
N ALA A 149 8.42 -11.64 10.39
CA ALA A 149 7.88 -12.08 11.67
C ALA A 149 7.85 -10.92 12.70
N THR A 150 6.82 -10.93 13.55
CA THR A 150 6.66 -9.96 14.65
C THR A 150 7.07 -10.55 16.01
N GLU A 151 7.39 -11.84 16.06
CA GLU A 151 7.80 -12.54 17.27
C GLU A 151 9.07 -11.93 17.86
N GLY A 152 9.07 -11.77 19.18
CA GLY A 152 10.19 -11.17 19.92
C GLY A 152 10.19 -9.63 19.96
N LEU A 153 9.38 -8.97 19.14
CA LEU A 153 9.21 -7.52 19.18
C LEU A 153 8.01 -7.11 20.04
N ARG A 154 8.12 -5.96 20.70
CA ARG A 154 7.02 -5.38 21.49
C ARG A 154 6.36 -4.23 20.73
N PRO A 155 5.06 -3.96 20.94
CA PRO A 155 4.36 -2.82 20.34
C PRO A 155 4.69 -1.51 21.07
N ASP A 156 5.97 -1.29 21.39
CA ASP A 156 6.52 -0.07 21.92
C ASP A 156 7.32 0.70 20.86
N ARG A 157 7.84 1.86 21.20
CA ARG A 157 8.56 2.71 20.26
C ARG A 157 9.77 2.01 19.61
N ALA A 158 10.51 1.22 20.38
CA ALA A 158 11.70 0.53 19.88
C ALA A 158 11.32 -0.60 18.92
N GLY A 159 10.37 -1.46 19.29
CA GLY A 159 9.91 -2.55 18.43
C GLY A 159 9.23 -2.06 17.16
N VAL A 160 8.47 -0.96 17.23
CA VAL A 160 7.86 -0.33 16.05
C VAL A 160 8.94 0.20 15.11
N ALA A 161 9.94 0.93 15.62
CA ALA A 161 11.04 1.44 14.81
C ALA A 161 11.84 0.31 14.14
N GLU A 162 12.16 -0.75 14.90
CA GLU A 162 12.88 -1.92 14.38
C GLU A 162 12.07 -2.63 13.26
N LEU A 163 10.77 -2.87 13.47
CA LEU A 163 9.96 -3.51 12.44
C LEU A 163 9.79 -2.60 11.21
N THR A 164 9.62 -1.28 11.39
CA THR A 164 9.56 -0.33 10.28
C THR A 164 10.83 -0.39 9.43
N GLU A 165 12.01 -0.44 10.05
CA GLU A 165 13.29 -0.56 9.36
C GLU A 165 13.41 -1.88 8.58
N ARG A 166 12.98 -3.00 9.18
CA ARG A 166 12.94 -4.30 8.50
C ARG A 166 12.04 -4.27 7.27
N ILE A 167 10.85 -3.66 7.39
CA ILE A 167 9.91 -3.50 6.26
C ILE A 167 10.53 -2.60 5.19
N GLN A 168 11.12 -1.47 5.58
CA GLN A 168 11.79 -0.52 4.67
C GLN A 168 12.89 -1.23 3.85
N THR A 169 13.74 -2.01 4.51
CA THR A 169 14.82 -2.76 3.87
C THR A 169 14.28 -3.81 2.90
N ALA A 170 13.28 -4.57 3.31
CA ALA A 170 12.66 -5.58 2.45
C ALA A 170 12.00 -4.96 1.22
N MET A 171 11.27 -3.85 1.39
CA MET A 171 10.66 -3.11 0.29
C MET A 171 11.71 -2.56 -0.68
N GLY A 172 12.82 -1.99 -0.16
CA GLY A 172 13.93 -1.52 -0.97
C GLY A 172 14.55 -2.64 -1.80
N THR A 173 14.70 -3.83 -1.22
CA THR A 173 15.21 -5.03 -1.93
C THR A 173 14.29 -5.44 -3.08
N LEU A 174 12.96 -5.40 -2.86
CA LEU A 174 11.98 -5.73 -3.90
C LEU A 174 11.99 -4.75 -5.08
N LEU A 175 12.43 -3.52 -4.84
CA LEU A 175 12.52 -2.47 -5.86
C LEU A 175 13.90 -2.40 -6.52
N THR A 176 14.88 -3.19 -6.07
CA THR A 176 16.21 -3.21 -6.68
C THR A 176 16.14 -3.57 -8.18
N GLY A 177 16.82 -2.77 -9.00
CA GLY A 177 16.86 -2.95 -10.46
C GLY A 177 15.58 -2.51 -11.18
N VAL A 178 14.66 -1.84 -10.49
CA VAL A 178 13.49 -1.23 -11.14
C VAL A 178 13.90 0.16 -11.63
N GLU A 179 13.79 0.35 -12.94
CA GLU A 179 14.01 1.65 -13.58
C GLU A 179 12.66 2.34 -13.79
N GLU A 180 12.63 3.65 -13.59
CA GLU A 180 11.45 4.45 -13.86
C GLU A 180 11.31 4.64 -15.38
N ASP A 181 10.15 4.30 -15.91
CA ASP A 181 9.84 4.56 -17.31
C ASP A 181 9.69 6.06 -17.57
N PRO A 182 10.08 6.51 -18.76
CA PRO A 182 9.84 7.91 -19.13
C PRO A 182 8.34 8.19 -19.18
N PRO A 183 7.95 9.45 -18.92
CA PRO A 183 6.55 9.83 -19.01
C PRO A 183 5.96 9.49 -20.37
N PRO A 184 4.78 8.87 -20.44
CA PRO A 184 4.15 8.50 -21.71
C PRO A 184 3.67 9.74 -22.48
N GLY A 185 3.32 9.55 -23.73
CA GLY A 185 2.68 10.58 -24.56
C GLY A 185 1.33 11.07 -23.97
N PRO A 186 0.68 12.06 -24.60
CA PRO A 186 -0.53 12.71 -24.06
C PRO A 186 -1.66 11.76 -23.65
N PHE A 187 -1.89 10.71 -24.45
CA PHE A 187 -2.93 9.71 -24.13
C PHE A 187 -2.60 8.90 -22.89
N GLY A 188 -1.37 8.44 -22.71
CA GLY A 188 -0.95 7.71 -21.52
C GLY A 188 -1.00 8.58 -20.26
N ARG A 189 -0.65 9.86 -20.39
CA ARG A 189 -0.81 10.84 -19.29
C ARG A 189 -2.28 10.98 -18.92
N TRP A 190 -3.15 11.15 -19.89
CA TRP A 190 -4.60 11.25 -19.66
C TRP A 190 -5.15 9.98 -18.96
N VAL A 191 -4.75 8.78 -19.37
CA VAL A 191 -5.13 7.53 -18.70
C VAL A 191 -4.63 7.50 -17.26
N THR A 192 -3.39 7.92 -17.03
CA THR A 192 -2.84 8.01 -15.66
C THR A 192 -3.63 9.01 -14.81
N ASP A 193 -4.03 10.15 -15.38
CA ASP A 193 -4.82 11.19 -14.71
C ASP A 193 -6.21 10.73 -14.27
N LEU A 194 -6.80 9.77 -14.96
CA LEU A 194 -8.08 9.19 -14.52
C LEU A 194 -7.98 8.60 -13.11
N PHE A 195 -6.79 8.13 -12.73
CA PHE A 195 -6.55 7.50 -11.45
C PHE A 195 -5.80 8.38 -10.46
N ASN A 196 -4.93 9.28 -10.91
CA ASN A 196 -4.15 10.18 -10.07
C ASN A 196 -4.60 11.63 -10.22
N GLU A 197 -4.44 12.43 -9.17
CA GLU A 197 -4.67 13.88 -9.22
C GLU A 197 -3.44 14.57 -9.82
N ARG A 198 -3.23 14.40 -11.12
CA ARG A 198 -2.21 15.10 -11.92
C ARG A 198 -0.81 15.12 -11.27
N PRO A 199 -0.15 14.00 -11.05
CA PRO A 199 1.14 13.94 -10.36
C PRO A 199 2.24 14.77 -11.04
N TRP A 200 2.16 14.98 -12.37
CA TRP A 200 3.13 15.77 -13.15
C TRP A 200 2.96 17.29 -13.05
N LEU A 201 1.85 17.82 -12.54
CA LEU A 201 1.70 19.27 -12.29
C LEU A 201 2.48 19.71 -11.06
N ASN A 202 2.85 18.76 -10.20
CA ASN A 202 3.64 19.02 -9.00
C ASN A 202 5.14 18.76 -9.20
N ASP A 203 5.54 18.22 -10.35
CA ASP A 203 6.94 18.10 -10.70
C ASP A 203 7.48 19.49 -11.05
N PRO A 204 8.57 19.97 -10.42
CA PRO A 204 9.20 21.21 -10.83
C PRO A 204 9.59 21.09 -12.32
N PRO A 205 9.48 22.17 -13.09
CA PRO A 205 9.88 22.14 -14.49
C PRO A 205 11.32 21.64 -14.56
N THR A 206 11.52 20.54 -15.28
CA THR A 206 12.87 20.06 -15.59
C THR A 206 13.58 21.19 -16.29
N SER A 207 14.52 21.83 -15.56
CA SER A 207 15.43 22.81 -16.13
C SER A 207 16.18 22.15 -17.26
N GLY A 208 15.79 22.51 -18.52
CA GLY A 208 16.50 22.17 -19.72
C GLY A 208 17.83 22.87 -19.84
#